data_f2ef18ecc44bfc6502ff19c3a4d5002d
#
_entry.id   f2ef18ecc44bfc6502ff19c3a4d5002d
#
_cell.length_a   1.000
_cell.length_b   1.000
_cell.length_c   1.000
_cell.angle_alpha   90.00
_cell.angle_beta   90.00
_cell.angle_gamma   90.00
#
_symmetry.space_group_name_H-M   'P 1'
#
loop_
_entity.id
_entity.type
_entity.pdbx_description
1 polymer ?
#
loop_
_entity_poly.entity_id
_entity_poly.type
_entity_poly.pdbx_seq_one_letter_code
_entity_poly.pdbx_strand_id
1 'polypeptide(L)'
;MDSSSGMATHVWKKEEIDFWKQKLLEDLNKLTRALEIYLSDYISNFMLGNGLPDIKNLPYLDKILSFNYTCTYQRIYGEHPFLEFDYVHGKADLRNDIQSTNMVLGIDEYLEGDARDKDLEFIEFKKFFQRIHKETGGLYEGWLEEIQSEKKII
;
A
#
# COMPACT_ATOMS: atom_id res chain seq x y z
N MET A 1 -45.88 15.90 -30.06
CA MET A 1 -45.31 14.56 -29.89
C MET A 1 -44.07 14.73 -29.03
N ASP A 2 -44.31 14.60 -27.74
CA ASP A 2 -43.27 14.84 -26.73
C ASP A 2 -42.79 13.46 -26.24
N SER A 3 -41.67 13.02 -26.73
CA SER A 3 -41.04 11.78 -26.29
C SER A 3 -39.97 12.07 -25.26
N SER A 4 -40.42 12.40 -24.04
CA SER A 4 -39.54 12.37 -22.89
C SER A 4 -39.25 10.90 -22.52
N SER A 5 -38.17 10.36 -23.06
CA SER A 5 -37.57 9.13 -22.59
C SER A 5 -37.05 9.35 -21.17
N GLY A 6 -37.90 9.10 -20.19
CA GLY A 6 -37.49 9.04 -18.80
C GLY A 6 -36.53 7.89 -18.60
N MET A 7 -35.23 8.18 -18.48
CA MET A 7 -34.27 7.23 -17.92
C MET A 7 -34.74 6.93 -16.49
N ALA A 8 -35.30 5.76 -16.28
CA ALA A 8 -35.60 5.25 -14.93
C ALA A 8 -34.24 5.13 -14.20
N THR A 9 -33.98 6.02 -13.28
CA THR A 9 -32.85 5.90 -12.35
C THR A 9 -33.10 4.65 -11.49
N HIS A 10 -32.31 3.62 -11.71
CA HIS A 10 -32.37 2.42 -10.87
C HIS A 10 -31.91 2.79 -9.46
N VAL A 11 -32.84 2.69 -8.49
CA VAL A 11 -32.53 2.90 -7.07
C VAL A 11 -32.04 1.57 -6.51
N TRP A 12 -30.75 1.50 -6.22
CA TRP A 12 -30.13 0.31 -5.63
C TRP A 12 -30.67 0.05 -4.23
N LYS A 13 -31.01 -1.20 -3.94
CA LYS A 13 -31.32 -1.63 -2.58
C LYS A 13 -30.05 -1.82 -1.79
N LYS A 14 -30.13 -1.67 -0.47
CA LYS A 14 -28.97 -1.79 0.42
C LYS A 14 -28.27 -3.15 0.26
N GLU A 15 -29.05 -4.23 0.16
CA GLU A 15 -28.53 -5.60 0.00
C GLU A 15 -27.75 -5.77 -1.32
N GLU A 16 -28.17 -5.07 -2.38
CA GLU A 16 -27.48 -5.08 -3.67
C GLU A 16 -26.16 -4.32 -3.59
N ILE A 17 -26.13 -3.19 -2.89
CA ILE A 17 -24.91 -2.40 -2.65
C ILE A 17 -23.92 -3.23 -1.82
N ASP A 18 -24.38 -3.83 -0.73
CA ASP A 18 -23.54 -4.64 0.15
C ASP A 18 -22.96 -5.87 -0.60
N PHE A 19 -23.76 -6.52 -1.43
CA PHE A 19 -23.30 -7.61 -2.28
C PHE A 19 -22.17 -7.17 -3.25
N TRP A 20 -22.38 -6.04 -3.94
CA TRP A 20 -21.36 -5.55 -4.87
C TRP A 20 -20.10 -5.06 -4.18
N LYS A 21 -20.21 -4.45 -2.99
CA LYS A 21 -19.04 -4.08 -2.17
C LYS A 21 -18.22 -5.30 -1.80
N GLN A 22 -18.87 -6.34 -1.28
CA GLN A 22 -18.19 -7.58 -0.94
C GLN A 22 -17.48 -8.19 -2.15
N LYS A 23 -18.16 -8.22 -3.29
CA LYS A 23 -17.60 -8.73 -4.55
C LYS A 23 -16.37 -7.94 -5.01
N LEU A 24 -16.45 -6.60 -4.95
CA LEU A 24 -15.34 -5.72 -5.29
C LEU A 24 -14.14 -5.90 -4.34
N LEU A 25 -14.39 -6.08 -3.04
CA LEU A 25 -13.34 -6.33 -2.06
C LEU A 25 -12.61 -7.65 -2.32
N GLU A 26 -13.37 -8.71 -2.62
CA GLU A 26 -12.78 -9.99 -3.03
C GLU A 26 -11.93 -9.86 -4.29
N ASP A 27 -12.40 -9.12 -5.29
CA ASP A 27 -11.67 -8.92 -6.53
C ASP A 27 -10.43 -8.03 -6.32
N LEU A 28 -10.50 -7.03 -5.43
CA LEU A 28 -9.33 -6.24 -5.01
C LEU A 28 -8.27 -7.12 -4.32
N ASN A 29 -8.67 -8.02 -3.44
CA ASN A 29 -7.76 -8.94 -2.78
C ASN A 29 -7.09 -9.90 -3.79
N LYS A 30 -7.84 -10.41 -4.76
CA LYS A 30 -7.28 -11.23 -5.86
C LYS A 30 -6.30 -10.44 -6.72
N LEU A 31 -6.64 -9.18 -7.04
CA LEU A 31 -5.76 -8.29 -7.79
C LEU A 31 -4.48 -7.99 -7.02
N THR A 32 -4.58 -7.72 -5.73
CA THR A 32 -3.42 -7.51 -4.85
C THR A 32 -2.52 -8.73 -4.86
N ARG A 33 -3.09 -9.94 -4.75
CA ARG A 33 -2.32 -11.17 -4.82
C ARG A 33 -1.68 -11.41 -6.19
N ALA A 34 -2.39 -11.14 -7.26
CA ALA A 34 -1.84 -11.24 -8.62
C ALA A 34 -0.65 -10.28 -8.82
N LEU A 35 -0.77 -9.04 -8.33
CA LEU A 35 0.32 -8.07 -8.33
C LEU A 35 1.51 -8.55 -7.48
N GLU A 36 1.27 -9.11 -6.31
CA GLU A 36 2.30 -9.66 -5.44
C GLU A 36 3.10 -10.77 -6.13
N ILE A 37 2.42 -11.70 -6.78
CA ILE A 37 3.05 -12.78 -7.57
C ILE A 37 3.88 -12.17 -8.70
N TYR A 38 3.29 -11.23 -9.46
CA TYR A 38 4.00 -10.57 -10.56
C TYR A 38 5.28 -9.87 -10.09
N LEU A 39 5.21 -9.11 -8.99
CA LEU A 39 6.37 -8.41 -8.45
C LEU A 39 7.44 -9.37 -7.91
N SER A 40 7.01 -10.43 -7.26
CA SER A 40 7.94 -11.39 -6.63
C SER A 40 8.57 -12.35 -7.64
N ASP A 41 7.83 -12.78 -8.65
CA ASP A 41 8.31 -13.76 -9.62
C ASP A 41 8.93 -13.10 -10.86
N TYR A 42 8.23 -12.13 -11.46
CA TYR A 42 8.70 -11.47 -12.67
C TYR A 42 9.70 -10.36 -12.39
N ILE A 43 9.31 -9.36 -11.60
CA ILE A 43 10.16 -8.16 -11.37
C ILE A 43 11.40 -8.53 -10.59
N SER A 44 11.30 -9.46 -9.65
CA SER A 44 12.46 -9.93 -8.88
C SER A 44 13.50 -10.66 -9.72
N ASN A 45 13.15 -11.19 -10.88
CA ASN A 45 14.06 -11.87 -11.78
C ASN A 45 14.74 -10.93 -12.80
N PHE A 46 14.32 -9.67 -12.90
CA PHE A 46 15.04 -8.73 -13.74
C PHE A 46 16.45 -8.46 -13.21
N MET A 47 17.40 -8.41 -14.14
CA MET A 47 18.77 -7.96 -13.81
C MET A 47 18.72 -6.48 -13.44
N LEU A 48 19.09 -6.19 -12.21
CA LEU A 48 19.23 -4.83 -11.72
C LEU A 48 20.59 -4.30 -12.19
N GLY A 49 20.61 -3.05 -12.63
CA GLY A 49 21.84 -2.35 -12.95
C GLY A 49 22.73 -2.13 -11.72
N ASN A 50 23.91 -1.57 -11.94
CA ASN A 50 24.79 -1.14 -10.84
C ASN A 50 24.09 -0.04 -10.03
N GLY A 51 24.17 -0.13 -8.70
CA GLY A 51 23.65 0.92 -7.83
C GLY A 51 24.34 2.27 -8.05
N LEU A 52 23.65 3.34 -7.68
CA LEU A 52 24.18 4.69 -7.75
C LEU A 52 25.36 4.86 -6.78
N PRO A 53 26.51 5.41 -7.23
CA PRO A 53 27.69 5.61 -6.37
C PRO A 53 27.36 6.45 -5.12
N ASP A 54 26.55 7.49 -5.27
CA ASP A 54 26.20 8.40 -4.17
C ASP A 54 25.44 7.66 -3.06
N ILE A 55 24.56 6.71 -3.41
CA ILE A 55 23.85 5.90 -2.42
C ILE A 55 24.78 4.88 -1.77
N LYS A 56 25.71 4.28 -2.54
CA LYS A 56 26.71 3.35 -2.00
C LYS A 56 27.65 4.00 -0.99
N ASN A 57 27.88 5.29 -1.14
CA ASN A 57 28.80 6.07 -0.31
C ASN A 57 28.09 6.79 0.85
N LEU A 58 26.77 6.60 1.03
CA LEU A 58 26.07 7.14 2.18
C LEU A 58 26.64 6.51 3.46
N PRO A 59 27.14 7.31 4.40
CA PRO A 59 27.58 6.80 5.69
C PRO A 59 26.37 6.39 6.53
N TYR A 60 26.42 5.21 7.10
CA TYR A 60 25.54 4.76 8.19
C TYR A 60 24.04 5.00 7.96
N LEU A 61 23.43 4.17 7.10
CA LEU A 61 21.98 4.09 7.02
C LEU A 61 21.49 3.10 8.07
N ASP A 62 20.67 3.60 8.99
CA ASP A 62 20.04 2.78 10.02
C ASP A 62 18.63 2.36 9.61
N LYS A 63 17.91 3.24 8.89
CA LYS A 63 16.49 3.07 8.58
C LYS A 63 16.17 3.48 7.15
N ILE A 64 15.34 2.70 6.47
CA ILE A 64 14.85 2.98 5.11
C ILE A 64 13.34 2.90 5.07
N LEU A 65 12.71 4.01 4.70
CA LEU A 65 11.30 4.08 4.37
C LEU A 65 11.11 3.80 2.88
N SER A 66 10.40 2.72 2.56
CA SER A 66 10.15 2.30 1.19
C SER A 66 8.69 2.44 0.80
N PHE A 67 8.43 3.17 -0.29
CA PHE A 67 7.12 3.24 -0.93
C PHE A 67 6.92 2.15 -2.00
N ASN A 68 7.94 1.35 -2.26
CA ASN A 68 7.90 0.26 -3.22
C ASN A 68 7.54 -1.05 -2.52
N TYR A 69 6.84 -1.91 -3.23
CA TYR A 69 6.51 -3.27 -2.77
C TYR A 69 7.69 -4.25 -2.87
N THR A 70 8.79 -3.86 -3.52
CA THR A 70 9.93 -4.75 -3.81
C THR A 70 11.15 -4.40 -2.97
N CYS A 71 11.97 -5.40 -2.67
CA CYS A 71 13.24 -5.24 -1.95
C CYS A 71 14.38 -4.73 -2.86
N THR A 72 14.10 -3.81 -3.76
CA THR A 72 15.07 -3.32 -4.76
C THR A 72 16.34 -2.77 -4.13
N TYR A 73 16.23 -2.03 -3.03
CA TYR A 73 17.40 -1.51 -2.33
C TYR A 73 18.33 -2.63 -1.85
N GLN A 74 17.79 -3.62 -1.15
CA GLN A 74 18.59 -4.75 -0.64
C GLN A 74 19.27 -5.53 -1.77
N ARG A 75 18.59 -5.69 -2.90
CA ARG A 75 19.13 -6.38 -4.07
C ARG A 75 20.27 -5.63 -4.76
N ILE A 76 20.25 -4.30 -4.75
CA ILE A 76 21.27 -3.46 -5.41
C ILE A 76 22.45 -3.18 -4.47
N TYR A 77 22.17 -2.87 -3.20
CA TYR A 77 23.16 -2.37 -2.26
C TYR A 77 23.56 -3.39 -1.19
N GLY A 78 22.85 -4.53 -1.16
CA GLY A 78 23.10 -5.61 -0.20
C GLY A 78 22.26 -5.49 1.06
N GLU A 79 22.28 -6.55 1.84
CA GLU A 79 21.68 -6.59 3.17
C GLU A 79 22.68 -6.11 4.21
N HIS A 80 22.21 -5.27 5.12
CA HIS A 80 22.99 -4.84 6.26
C HIS A 80 22.26 -5.26 7.54
N PRO A 81 22.92 -5.94 8.51
CA PRO A 81 22.26 -6.58 9.64
C PRO A 81 21.57 -5.60 10.60
N PHE A 82 21.94 -4.33 10.56
CA PHE A 82 21.38 -3.28 11.42
C PHE A 82 20.45 -2.32 10.67
N LEU A 83 20.18 -2.58 9.39
CA LEU A 83 19.36 -1.71 8.56
C LEU A 83 17.88 -2.12 8.68
N GLU A 84 17.07 -1.25 9.26
CA GLU A 84 15.63 -1.44 9.39
C GLU A 84 14.90 -0.93 8.15
N PHE A 85 13.87 -1.66 7.74
CA PHE A 85 13.01 -1.28 6.63
C PHE A 85 11.57 -1.14 7.10
N ASP A 86 10.95 -0.03 6.72
CA ASP A 86 9.50 0.09 6.73
C ASP A 86 8.96 0.20 5.30
N TYR A 87 8.09 -0.73 4.93
CA TYR A 87 7.41 -0.74 3.64
C TYR A 87 6.01 -0.15 3.81
N VAL A 88 5.86 1.15 3.50
CA VAL A 88 4.61 1.92 3.72
C VAL A 88 3.36 1.22 3.15
N HIS A 89 3.52 0.51 2.05
CA HIS A 89 2.42 -0.18 1.37
C HIS A 89 2.55 -1.71 1.43
N GLY A 90 3.37 -2.23 2.35
CA GLY A 90 3.67 -3.65 2.44
C GLY A 90 4.72 -4.10 1.42
N LYS A 91 5.13 -5.35 1.54
CA LYS A 91 6.18 -5.96 0.73
C LYS A 91 5.66 -7.22 0.04
N ALA A 92 5.98 -7.38 -1.24
CA ALA A 92 5.64 -8.57 -2.00
C ALA A 92 6.42 -9.79 -1.51
N ASP A 93 5.72 -10.89 -1.19
CA ASP A 93 6.29 -12.16 -0.76
C ASP A 93 5.48 -13.33 -1.34
N LEU A 94 6.13 -14.23 -2.09
CA LEU A 94 5.47 -15.40 -2.68
C LEU A 94 4.92 -16.39 -1.64
N ARG A 95 5.46 -16.36 -0.41
CA ARG A 95 4.98 -17.21 0.68
C ARG A 95 3.61 -16.83 1.21
N ASN A 96 3.16 -15.60 0.93
CA ASN A 96 1.82 -15.15 1.29
C ASN A 96 0.74 -15.84 0.43
N ASP A 97 -0.47 -15.85 0.95
CA ASP A 97 -1.69 -16.12 0.22
C ASP A 97 -2.59 -14.86 0.13
N ILE A 98 -3.82 -15.00 -0.34
CA ILE A 98 -4.75 -13.87 -0.47
C ILE A 98 -5.07 -13.21 0.88
N GLN A 99 -5.02 -13.97 1.97
CA GLN A 99 -5.41 -13.48 3.29
C GLN A 99 -4.22 -12.97 4.11
N SER A 100 -3.03 -13.52 3.86
CA SER A 100 -1.81 -13.17 4.59
C SER A 100 -0.97 -12.08 3.92
N THR A 101 -1.31 -11.65 2.70
CA THR A 101 -0.59 -10.56 2.03
C THR A 101 -0.72 -9.26 2.81
N ASN A 102 0.42 -8.64 3.11
CA ASN A 102 0.47 -7.33 3.75
C ASN A 102 0.51 -6.17 2.74
N MET A 103 0.48 -6.47 1.45
CA MET A 103 0.43 -5.44 0.42
C MET A 103 -0.89 -4.67 0.47
N VAL A 104 -0.79 -3.36 0.35
CA VAL A 104 -1.91 -2.43 0.36
C VAL A 104 -2.14 -1.91 -1.05
N LEU A 105 -3.28 -2.28 -1.62
CA LEU A 105 -3.73 -1.77 -2.92
C LEU A 105 -5.14 -1.23 -2.76
N GLY A 106 -5.33 0.06 -3.01
CA GLY A 106 -6.62 0.71 -2.78
C GLY A 106 -6.64 2.15 -3.25
N ILE A 107 -7.69 2.85 -2.87
CA ILE A 107 -7.87 4.27 -3.18
C ILE A 107 -7.26 5.15 -2.08
N ASP A 108 -6.81 6.32 -2.46
CA ASP A 108 -6.44 7.36 -1.51
C ASP A 108 -7.70 8.07 -0.97
N GLU A 109 -7.53 8.87 0.07
CA GLU A 109 -8.61 9.72 0.55
C GLU A 109 -8.91 10.84 -0.46
N TYR A 110 -10.17 10.91 -0.88
CA TYR A 110 -10.65 11.88 -1.87
C TYR A 110 -11.57 12.97 -1.28
N LEU A 111 -11.93 12.82 -0.01
CA LEU A 111 -12.77 13.77 0.71
C LEU A 111 -11.92 14.60 1.67
N GLU A 112 -12.36 15.83 1.91
CA GLU A 112 -11.71 16.76 2.83
C GLU A 112 -12.60 17.10 4.03
N GLY A 113 -11.97 17.46 5.14
CA GLY A 113 -12.67 17.93 6.35
C GLY A 113 -13.71 16.94 6.89
N ASP A 114 -14.82 17.47 7.36
CA ASP A 114 -15.91 16.70 7.98
C ASP A 114 -16.53 15.63 7.06
N ALA A 115 -16.45 15.78 5.76
CA ALA A 115 -16.97 14.81 4.80
C ALA A 115 -16.13 13.52 4.84
N ARG A 116 -14.80 13.65 4.96
CA ARG A 116 -13.86 12.52 5.11
C ARG A 116 -14.21 11.68 6.33
N ASP A 117 -14.45 12.33 7.46
CA ASP A 117 -14.63 11.66 8.76
C ASP A 117 -15.99 10.95 8.85
N LYS A 118 -16.95 11.33 8.02
CA LYS A 118 -18.30 10.77 7.97
C LYS A 118 -18.48 9.68 6.91
N ASP A 119 -17.63 9.65 5.90
CA ASP A 119 -17.73 8.67 4.81
C ASP A 119 -17.04 7.36 5.17
N LEU A 120 -17.81 6.45 5.73
CA LEU A 120 -17.39 5.09 6.03
C LEU A 120 -17.76 4.09 4.94
N GLU A 121 -18.41 4.53 3.87
CA GLU A 121 -19.04 3.64 2.91
C GLU A 121 -18.02 2.74 2.16
N PHE A 122 -16.87 3.31 1.80
CA PHE A 122 -15.79 2.59 1.11
C PHE A 122 -14.50 2.51 1.93
N ILE A 123 -14.61 2.53 3.26
CA ILE A 123 -13.45 2.57 4.15
C ILE A 123 -12.48 1.40 3.92
N GLU A 124 -12.99 0.19 3.64
CA GLU A 124 -12.19 -1.01 3.40
C GLU A 124 -11.35 -0.94 2.12
N PHE A 125 -11.71 -0.03 1.19
CA PHE A 125 -10.96 0.22 -0.03
C PHE A 125 -9.89 1.31 0.15
N LYS A 126 -9.91 2.06 1.25
CA LYS A 126 -8.96 3.14 1.51
C LYS A 126 -7.61 2.57 1.97
N LYS A 127 -6.53 3.02 1.36
CA LYS A 127 -5.16 2.58 1.69
C LYS A 127 -4.84 2.76 3.16
N PHE A 128 -5.25 3.87 3.76
CA PHE A 128 -5.03 4.14 5.19
C PHE A 128 -5.64 3.04 6.07
N PHE A 129 -6.89 2.69 5.84
CA PHE A 129 -7.57 1.63 6.58
C PHE A 129 -6.90 0.26 6.36
N GLN A 130 -6.56 -0.05 5.10
CA GLN A 130 -5.87 -1.31 4.79
C GLN A 130 -4.51 -1.41 5.48
N ARG A 131 -3.74 -0.30 5.59
CA ARG A 131 -2.47 -0.29 6.32
C ARG A 131 -2.65 -0.64 7.79
N ILE A 132 -3.64 -0.06 8.45
CA ILE A 132 -3.96 -0.38 9.85
C ILE A 132 -4.38 -1.84 9.98
N HIS A 133 -5.29 -2.31 9.14
CA HIS A 133 -5.82 -3.68 9.19
C HIS A 133 -4.76 -4.74 8.90
N LYS A 134 -3.83 -4.46 8.01
CA LYS A 134 -2.73 -5.35 7.61
C LYS A 134 -1.45 -5.14 8.43
N GLU A 135 -1.48 -4.27 9.42
CA GLU A 135 -0.34 -3.94 10.29
C GLU A 135 0.94 -3.63 9.51
N THR A 136 0.82 -2.79 8.46
CA THR A 136 1.94 -2.45 7.59
C THR A 136 2.16 -0.94 7.51
N GLY A 137 3.41 -0.54 7.32
CA GLY A 137 3.79 0.85 7.10
C GLY A 137 3.55 1.77 8.28
N GLY A 138 3.84 1.33 9.51
CA GLY A 138 3.66 2.12 10.72
C GLY A 138 4.94 2.38 11.51
N LEU A 139 6.05 1.71 11.18
CA LEU A 139 7.31 1.83 11.95
C LEU A 139 7.94 3.22 11.83
N TYR A 140 7.81 3.87 10.66
CA TYR A 140 8.41 5.17 10.42
C TYR A 140 7.88 6.29 11.34
N GLU A 141 6.67 6.15 11.87
CA GLU A 141 6.09 7.12 12.79
C GLU A 141 6.91 7.17 14.09
N GLY A 142 7.26 6.01 14.65
CA GLY A 142 8.18 5.93 15.79
C GLY A 142 9.57 6.45 15.47
N TRP A 143 10.09 6.22 14.27
CA TRP A 143 11.39 6.77 13.86
C TRP A 143 11.40 8.30 13.81
N LEU A 144 10.31 8.91 13.33
CA LEU A 144 10.19 10.37 13.31
C LEU A 144 10.15 10.95 14.72
N GLU A 145 9.47 10.29 15.66
CA GLU A 145 9.45 10.69 17.06
C GLU A 145 10.85 10.60 17.71
N GLU A 146 11.60 9.53 17.43
CA GLU A 146 12.99 9.38 17.87
C GLU A 146 13.87 10.52 17.37
N ILE A 147 13.82 10.82 16.05
CA ILE A 147 14.61 11.91 15.43
C ILE A 147 14.26 13.26 16.05
N GLN A 148 13.00 13.54 16.28
CA GLN A 148 12.54 14.78 16.89
C GLN A 148 12.98 14.90 18.37
N SER A 149 12.94 13.79 19.12
CA SER A 149 13.32 13.76 20.53
C SER A 149 14.82 13.96 20.73
N GLU A 150 15.65 13.44 19.83
CA GLU A 150 17.11 13.52 19.94
C GLU A 150 17.69 14.85 19.44
N LYS A 151 16.88 15.76 18.89
CA LYS A 151 17.32 17.03 18.28
C LYS A 151 18.45 16.85 17.26
N LYS A 152 18.55 15.68 16.65
CA LYS A 152 19.49 15.41 15.57
C LYS A 152 18.90 15.91 14.26
N ILE A 153 18.93 17.24 14.08
CA ILE A 153 18.79 17.83 12.75
C ILE A 153 20.22 18.00 12.26
N ILE A 154 20.57 17.28 11.23
CA ILE A 154 21.78 17.52 10.46
C ILE A 154 21.47 18.63 9.45
#